data_b40501de3b48b5f6da45868b030b58eb
#
_entry.id   b40501de3b48b5f6da45868b030b58eb
#
_cell.length_a   1.000
_cell.length_b   1.000
_cell.length_c   1.000
_cell.angle_alpha   90.00
_cell.angle_beta   90.00
_cell.angle_gamma   90.00
#
_symmetry.space_group_name_H-M   'P 1'
#
loop_
_entity.id
_entity.type
_entity.pdbx_description
1 polymer ?
#
loop_
_entity_poly.entity_id
_entity_poly.type
_entity_poly.pdbx_seq_one_letter_code
_entity_poly.pdbx_strand_id
1 'polypeptide(L)'
;MPDVPDLPRPSQLWKQFTPDRKLQAAEAFWRDEHAAMEQAEAVAMIANRIKFRTRSVVTMPVEKKSRQLVALATVSEMIAARLLVAYHLAAQRPMMGSFLDALGIKHEEGLIEDEEMAPPTPEKLREAATAIAAQYPREDVALYLSTLVWQDPDTWGTLTDTPEIRWS
;
A
#
# COMPACT_ATOMS: atom_id res chain seq x y z
N MET A 1 18.92 -6.82 -6.26
CA MET A 1 17.92 -6.08 -5.50
C MET A 1 18.60 -5.25 -4.44
N PRO A 2 18.34 -3.96 -4.41
CA PRO A 2 18.81 -3.21 -3.27
C PRO A 2 18.17 -3.82 -2.02
N ASP A 3 19.01 -4.21 -1.12
CA ASP A 3 18.59 -4.64 0.19
C ASP A 3 17.96 -3.43 0.87
N VAL A 4 16.73 -3.57 1.38
CA VAL A 4 16.06 -2.49 2.11
C VAL A 4 15.97 -2.94 3.57
N PRO A 5 17.13 -3.07 4.24
CA PRO A 5 17.25 -3.88 5.45
C PRO A 5 16.48 -3.34 6.65
N ASP A 6 16.11 -2.08 6.66
CA ASP A 6 15.52 -1.47 7.85
C ASP A 6 14.04 -1.11 7.70
N LEU A 7 13.42 -1.44 6.58
CA LEU A 7 12.00 -1.18 6.38
C LEU A 7 11.14 -2.38 6.76
N PRO A 8 10.05 -2.17 7.50
CA PRO A 8 9.09 -3.23 7.74
C PRO A 8 8.54 -3.75 6.41
N ARG A 9 8.40 -5.07 6.30
CA ARG A 9 7.83 -5.69 5.11
C ARG A 9 6.33 -5.38 5.00
N PRO A 10 5.74 -5.46 3.81
CA PRO A 10 4.31 -5.21 3.64
C PRO A 10 3.43 -5.97 4.63
N SER A 11 3.71 -7.24 4.88
CA SER A 11 2.94 -8.03 5.85
C SER A 11 3.06 -7.50 7.28
N GLN A 12 4.22 -6.96 7.65
CA GLN A 12 4.43 -6.36 8.97
C GLN A 12 3.68 -5.03 9.09
N LEU A 13 3.69 -4.22 8.04
CA LEU A 13 2.91 -2.98 8.00
C LEU A 13 1.42 -3.27 8.08
N TRP A 14 0.96 -4.30 7.38
CA TRP A 14 -0.42 -4.75 7.44
C TRP A 14 -0.86 -5.12 8.87
N LYS A 15 -0.01 -5.83 9.59
CA LYS A 15 -0.29 -6.22 10.98
C LYS A 15 -0.45 -5.03 11.92
N GLN A 16 0.18 -3.91 11.60
CA GLN A 16 0.11 -2.70 12.42
C GLN A 16 -1.15 -1.87 12.19
N PHE A 17 -1.91 -2.16 11.13
CA PHE A 17 -3.15 -1.47 10.85
C PHE A 17 -4.17 -1.72 11.95
N THR A 18 -4.96 -0.67 12.28
CA THR A 18 -6.15 -0.84 13.11
C THR A 18 -7.17 -1.70 12.38
N PRO A 19 -8.10 -2.35 13.10
CA PRO A 19 -9.16 -3.13 12.44
C PRO A 19 -9.95 -2.34 11.40
N ASP A 20 -10.23 -1.07 11.66
CA ASP A 20 -10.96 -0.21 10.72
C ASP A 20 -10.15 0.03 9.45
N ARG A 21 -8.86 0.29 9.58
CA ARG A 21 -7.98 0.48 8.42
C ARG A 21 -7.83 -0.80 7.61
N LYS A 22 -7.73 -1.95 8.30
CA LYS A 22 -7.68 -3.26 7.64
C LYS A 22 -8.92 -3.51 6.80
N LEU A 23 -10.09 -3.24 7.37
CA LEU A 23 -11.35 -3.44 6.67
C LEU A 23 -11.48 -2.52 5.45
N GLN A 24 -11.12 -1.25 5.61
CA GLN A 24 -11.11 -0.27 4.52
C GLN A 24 -10.17 -0.71 3.38
N ALA A 25 -8.97 -1.17 3.74
CA ALA A 25 -8.01 -1.67 2.76
C ALA A 25 -8.53 -2.93 2.05
N ALA A 26 -9.12 -3.85 2.79
CA ALA A 26 -9.66 -5.09 2.22
C ALA A 26 -10.80 -4.81 1.25
N GLU A 27 -11.72 -3.92 1.58
CA GLU A 27 -12.82 -3.55 0.68
C GLU A 27 -12.30 -2.94 -0.61
N ALA A 28 -11.32 -2.04 -0.51
CA ALA A 28 -10.69 -1.45 -1.69
C ALA A 28 -9.94 -2.50 -2.52
N PHE A 29 -9.26 -3.44 -1.86
CA PHE A 29 -8.54 -4.54 -2.50
C PHE A 29 -9.47 -5.40 -3.38
N TRP A 30 -10.65 -5.74 -2.87
CA TRP A 30 -11.60 -6.56 -3.62
C TRP A 30 -12.20 -5.83 -4.82
N ARG A 31 -12.18 -4.50 -4.82
CA ARG A 31 -12.67 -3.66 -5.92
C ARG A 31 -11.58 -3.29 -6.92
N ASP A 32 -10.33 -3.64 -6.65
CA ASP A 32 -9.19 -3.29 -7.50
C ASP A 32 -9.13 -4.22 -8.70
N GLU A 33 -9.31 -3.66 -9.89
CA GLU A 33 -9.27 -4.40 -11.16
C GLU A 33 -7.87 -4.92 -11.51
N HIS A 34 -6.84 -4.38 -10.90
CA HIS A 34 -5.45 -4.74 -11.17
C HIS A 34 -4.88 -5.78 -10.20
N ALA A 35 -5.69 -6.27 -9.26
CA ALA A 35 -5.25 -7.19 -8.23
C ALA A 35 -5.79 -8.63 -8.42
N ALA A 36 -6.12 -9.02 -9.64
CA ALA A 36 -6.78 -10.30 -9.91
C ALA A 36 -5.99 -11.50 -9.38
N MET A 37 -4.67 -11.51 -9.55
CA MET A 37 -3.83 -12.61 -9.07
C MET A 37 -3.82 -12.69 -7.55
N GLU A 38 -3.66 -11.57 -6.89
CA GLU A 38 -3.64 -11.47 -5.44
C GLU A 38 -5.00 -11.79 -4.84
N GLN A 39 -6.07 -11.38 -5.51
CA GLN A 39 -7.44 -11.73 -5.12
C GLN A 39 -7.68 -13.24 -5.18
N ALA A 40 -7.19 -13.91 -6.24
CA ALA A 40 -7.31 -15.35 -6.38
C ALA A 40 -6.57 -16.08 -5.25
N GLU A 41 -5.38 -15.62 -4.91
CA GLU A 41 -4.61 -16.18 -3.80
C GLU A 41 -5.34 -15.99 -2.47
N ALA A 42 -5.88 -14.78 -2.23
CA ALA A 42 -6.64 -14.47 -1.03
C ALA A 42 -7.89 -15.35 -0.92
N VAL A 43 -8.60 -15.57 -2.02
CA VAL A 43 -9.77 -16.45 -2.08
C VAL A 43 -9.38 -17.87 -1.64
N ALA A 44 -8.25 -18.39 -2.15
CA ALA A 44 -7.79 -19.72 -1.78
C ALA A 44 -7.47 -19.82 -0.28
N MET A 45 -6.83 -18.80 0.27
CA MET A 45 -6.51 -18.76 1.70
C MET A 45 -7.76 -18.73 2.57
N ILE A 46 -8.73 -17.90 2.20
CA ILE A 46 -10.00 -17.79 2.92
C ILE A 46 -10.77 -19.13 2.85
N ALA A 47 -10.88 -19.70 1.65
CA ALA A 47 -11.58 -20.97 1.44
C ALA A 47 -10.98 -22.08 2.30
N ASN A 48 -9.65 -22.13 2.38
CA ASN A 48 -8.95 -23.10 3.21
C ASN A 48 -9.25 -22.89 4.70
N ARG A 49 -9.28 -21.62 5.15
CA ARG A 49 -9.51 -21.28 6.55
C ARG A 49 -10.92 -21.64 7.02
N ILE A 50 -11.94 -21.31 6.23
CA ILE A 50 -13.35 -21.53 6.62
C ILE A 50 -13.94 -22.83 6.07
N LYS A 51 -13.12 -23.62 5.35
CA LYS A 51 -13.52 -24.90 4.77
C LYS A 51 -14.66 -24.77 3.75
N PHE A 52 -14.61 -23.69 2.98
CA PHE A 52 -15.54 -23.43 1.89
C PHE A 52 -14.86 -23.75 0.55
N ARG A 53 -15.66 -23.90 -0.50
CA ARG A 53 -15.15 -23.96 -1.87
C ARG A 53 -14.72 -22.55 -2.31
N THR A 54 -13.70 -22.46 -3.13
CA THR A 54 -13.23 -21.17 -3.66
C THR A 54 -14.35 -20.39 -4.35
N ARG A 55 -15.19 -21.08 -5.11
CA ARG A 55 -16.35 -20.50 -5.78
C ARG A 55 -17.30 -19.78 -4.80
N SER A 56 -17.52 -20.37 -3.64
CA SER A 56 -18.38 -19.78 -2.61
C SER A 56 -17.76 -18.50 -2.05
N VAL A 57 -16.43 -18.45 -1.93
CA VAL A 57 -15.74 -17.25 -1.47
C VAL A 57 -15.82 -16.14 -2.52
N VAL A 58 -15.58 -16.48 -3.79
CA VAL A 58 -15.61 -15.51 -4.92
C VAL A 58 -16.98 -14.80 -4.97
N THR A 59 -18.06 -15.53 -4.73
CA THR A 59 -19.42 -14.97 -4.83
C THR A 59 -19.90 -14.28 -3.56
N MET A 60 -19.11 -14.27 -2.49
CA MET A 60 -19.45 -13.52 -1.28
C MET A 60 -19.56 -12.02 -1.54
N PRO A 61 -20.46 -11.32 -0.84
CA PRO A 61 -20.43 -9.85 -0.86
C PRO A 61 -19.07 -9.31 -0.40
N VAL A 62 -18.67 -8.15 -0.94
CA VAL A 62 -17.37 -7.52 -0.62
C VAL A 62 -17.18 -7.34 0.89
N GLU A 63 -18.21 -6.91 1.61
CA GLU A 63 -18.14 -6.76 3.07
C GLU A 63 -17.75 -8.07 3.76
N LYS A 64 -18.40 -9.17 3.38
CA LYS A 64 -18.14 -10.47 3.98
C LYS A 64 -16.75 -11.00 3.64
N LYS A 65 -16.37 -10.92 2.36
CA LYS A 65 -15.02 -11.29 1.93
C LYS A 65 -13.94 -10.47 2.67
N SER A 66 -14.20 -9.19 2.85
CA SER A 66 -13.25 -8.30 3.53
C SER A 66 -13.04 -8.71 4.97
N ARG A 67 -14.12 -9.03 5.68
CA ARG A 67 -14.02 -9.53 7.06
C ARG A 67 -13.24 -10.85 7.13
N GLN A 68 -13.46 -11.73 6.18
CA GLN A 68 -12.72 -13.00 6.11
C GLN A 68 -11.24 -12.76 5.83
N LEU A 69 -10.90 -11.83 4.96
CA LEU A 69 -9.52 -11.48 4.68
C LEU A 69 -8.82 -10.91 5.91
N VAL A 70 -9.47 -9.99 6.61
CA VAL A 70 -8.94 -9.39 7.84
C VAL A 70 -8.74 -10.44 8.94
N ALA A 71 -9.58 -11.48 8.95
CA ALA A 71 -9.50 -12.55 9.94
C ALA A 71 -8.35 -13.53 9.69
N LEU A 72 -7.70 -13.49 8.52
CA LEU A 72 -6.54 -14.34 8.26
C LEU A 72 -5.39 -13.97 9.20
N ALA A 73 -4.78 -14.98 9.81
CA ALA A 73 -3.68 -14.77 10.76
C ALA A 73 -2.45 -14.17 10.07
N THR A 74 -2.20 -14.58 8.82
CA THR A 74 -1.09 -14.09 8.00
C THR A 74 -1.55 -13.94 6.56
N VAL A 75 -0.95 -12.99 5.85
CA VAL A 75 -1.12 -12.83 4.41
C VAL A 75 0.26 -12.85 3.76
N SER A 76 0.33 -13.22 2.49
CA SER A 76 1.58 -13.19 1.73
C SER A 76 2.04 -11.74 1.54
N GLU A 77 3.34 -11.57 1.25
CA GLU A 77 3.88 -10.23 0.95
C GLU A 77 3.20 -9.61 -0.27
N MET A 78 2.84 -10.40 -1.27
CA MET A 78 2.13 -9.90 -2.46
C MET A 78 0.74 -9.37 -2.13
N ILE A 79 -0.01 -10.12 -1.34
CA ILE A 79 -1.34 -9.68 -0.89
C ILE A 79 -1.22 -8.43 -0.03
N ALA A 80 -0.29 -8.43 0.93
CA ALA A 80 -0.08 -7.29 1.82
C ALA A 80 0.30 -6.03 1.03
N ALA A 81 1.20 -6.15 0.06
CA ALA A 81 1.59 -5.01 -0.79
C ALA A 81 0.40 -4.42 -1.53
N ARG A 82 -0.47 -5.27 -2.08
CA ARG A 82 -1.69 -4.80 -2.75
C ARG A 82 -2.70 -4.19 -1.80
N LEU A 83 -2.80 -4.72 -0.60
CA LEU A 83 -3.67 -4.13 0.44
C LEU A 83 -3.20 -2.72 0.82
N LEU A 84 -1.88 -2.52 0.94
CA LEU A 84 -1.32 -1.21 1.24
C LEU A 84 -1.62 -0.21 0.12
N VAL A 85 -1.42 -0.61 -1.13
CA VAL A 85 -1.74 0.23 -2.29
C VAL A 85 -3.23 0.57 -2.32
N ALA A 86 -4.08 -0.42 -2.15
CA ALA A 86 -5.53 -0.23 -2.15
C ALA A 86 -5.98 0.73 -1.04
N TYR A 87 -5.40 0.60 0.14
CA TYR A 87 -5.66 1.51 1.26
C TYR A 87 -5.34 2.96 0.89
N HIS A 88 -4.15 3.20 0.33
CA HIS A 88 -3.73 4.55 -0.03
C HIS A 88 -4.63 5.15 -1.10
N LEU A 89 -5.01 4.37 -2.11
CA LEU A 89 -5.92 4.83 -3.16
C LEU A 89 -7.32 5.12 -2.64
N ALA A 90 -7.76 4.42 -1.61
CA ALA A 90 -9.08 4.64 -1.01
C ALA A 90 -9.10 5.79 -0.01
N ALA A 91 -8.04 5.97 0.78
CA ALA A 91 -8.07 6.83 1.96
C ALA A 91 -7.06 7.99 1.94
N GLN A 92 -6.01 7.93 1.12
CA GLN A 92 -4.88 8.85 1.21
C GLN A 92 -4.54 9.56 -0.10
N ARG A 93 -5.47 9.66 -1.03
CA ARG A 93 -5.23 10.35 -2.30
C ARG A 93 -4.77 11.79 -2.15
N PRO A 94 -5.31 12.61 -1.20
CA PRO A 94 -4.79 13.97 -1.02
C PRO A 94 -3.30 13.99 -0.66
N MET A 95 -2.85 13.11 0.22
CA MET A 95 -1.44 13.02 0.59
C MET A 95 -0.58 12.57 -0.58
N MET A 96 -1.03 11.57 -1.32
CA MET A 96 -0.36 11.08 -2.53
C MET A 96 -0.19 12.20 -3.55
N GLY A 97 -1.27 12.95 -3.80
CA GLY A 97 -1.25 14.08 -4.72
C GLY A 97 -0.30 15.19 -4.27
N SER A 98 -0.31 15.51 -2.98
CA SER A 98 0.59 16.53 -2.42
C SER A 98 2.07 16.14 -2.59
N PHE A 99 2.39 14.86 -2.38
CA PHE A 99 3.74 14.35 -2.55
C PHE A 99 4.20 14.46 -4.01
N LEU A 100 3.35 14.03 -4.93
CA LEU A 100 3.68 14.08 -6.37
C LEU A 100 3.75 15.53 -6.88
N ASP A 101 2.89 16.42 -6.39
CA ASP A 101 2.96 17.85 -6.69
C ASP A 101 4.30 18.45 -6.24
N ALA A 102 4.75 18.10 -5.05
CA ALA A 102 6.02 18.58 -4.52
C ALA A 102 7.21 18.11 -5.37
N LEU A 103 7.08 16.95 -6.01
CA LEU A 103 8.09 16.42 -6.93
C LEU A 103 7.96 16.97 -8.35
N GLY A 104 6.88 17.69 -8.67
CA GLY A 104 6.61 18.16 -10.02
C GLY A 104 6.19 17.05 -10.98
N ILE A 105 5.67 15.94 -10.45
CA ILE A 105 5.21 14.80 -11.25
C ILE A 105 3.73 14.97 -11.58
N LYS A 106 3.37 14.80 -12.84
CA LYS A 106 1.97 14.84 -13.26
C LYS A 106 1.24 13.60 -12.74
N HIS A 107 0.08 13.83 -12.14
CA HIS A 107 -0.75 12.76 -11.62
C HIS A 107 -2.22 13.12 -11.75
N GLU A 108 -3.07 12.10 -11.63
CA GLU A 108 -4.51 12.28 -11.50
C GLU A 108 -4.92 11.68 -10.15
N GLU A 109 -5.25 12.54 -9.20
CA GLU A 109 -5.65 12.15 -7.84
C GLU A 109 -4.68 11.17 -7.16
N GLY A 110 -3.36 11.43 -7.30
CA GLY A 110 -2.33 10.61 -6.71
C GLY A 110 -1.83 9.45 -7.57
N LEU A 111 -2.39 9.28 -8.77
CA LEU A 111 -1.94 8.25 -9.72
C LEU A 111 -1.03 8.88 -10.77
N ILE A 112 0.17 8.34 -10.92
CA ILE A 112 1.14 8.85 -11.88
C ILE A 112 0.66 8.53 -13.31
N GLU A 113 0.61 9.56 -14.16
CA GLU A 113 0.16 9.41 -15.54
C GLU A 113 1.27 8.93 -16.48
N ASP A 114 2.52 9.29 -16.19
CA ASP A 114 3.68 8.96 -17.06
C ASP A 114 4.51 7.85 -16.43
N GLU A 115 4.38 6.63 -16.95
CA GLU A 115 5.12 5.47 -16.46
C GLU A 115 6.59 5.49 -16.87
N GLU A 116 6.97 6.31 -17.84
CA GLU A 116 8.33 6.40 -18.35
C GLU A 116 9.11 7.60 -17.79
N MET A 117 8.60 8.24 -16.75
CA MET A 117 9.25 9.38 -16.14
C MET A 117 10.63 9.01 -15.57
N ALA A 118 11.56 9.97 -15.61
CA ALA A 118 12.85 9.82 -14.95
C ALA A 118 12.66 9.78 -13.42
N PRO A 119 13.38 8.91 -12.68
CA PRO A 119 13.32 8.89 -11.23
C PRO A 119 13.65 10.27 -10.63
N PRO A 120 12.94 10.73 -9.60
CA PRO A 120 13.29 11.97 -8.91
C PRO A 120 14.67 11.88 -8.24
N THR A 121 15.34 13.02 -8.14
CA THR A 121 16.64 13.06 -7.44
C THR A 121 16.45 12.84 -5.93
N PRO A 122 17.46 12.34 -5.20
CA PRO A 122 17.37 12.17 -3.76
C PRO A 122 17.02 13.46 -3.01
N GLU A 123 17.51 14.61 -3.46
CA GLU A 123 17.20 15.92 -2.87
C GLU A 123 15.74 16.26 -3.01
N LYS A 124 15.16 16.06 -4.18
CA LYS A 124 13.72 16.30 -4.41
C LYS A 124 12.84 15.36 -3.58
N LEU A 125 13.24 14.11 -3.47
CA LEU A 125 12.52 13.13 -2.65
C LEU A 125 12.53 13.56 -1.19
N ARG A 126 13.66 14.02 -0.67
CA ARG A 126 13.75 14.53 0.71
C ARG A 126 12.88 15.75 0.92
N GLU A 127 12.91 16.71 0.02
CA GLU A 127 12.10 17.91 0.10
C GLU A 127 10.60 17.58 0.10
N ALA A 128 10.19 16.68 -0.79
CA ALA A 128 8.79 16.26 -0.88
C ALA A 128 8.34 15.51 0.40
N ALA A 129 9.18 14.63 0.93
CA ALA A 129 8.91 13.91 2.16
C ALA A 129 8.75 14.88 3.34
N THR A 130 9.64 15.85 3.45
CA THR A 130 9.55 16.90 4.48
C THR A 130 8.27 17.70 4.33
N ALA A 131 7.90 18.06 3.10
CA ALA A 131 6.71 18.85 2.83
C ALA A 131 5.43 18.14 3.26
N ILE A 132 5.28 16.86 2.94
CA ILE A 132 4.07 16.13 3.37
C ILE A 132 4.08 15.83 4.87
N ALA A 133 5.24 15.63 5.47
CA ALA A 133 5.35 15.42 6.92
C ALA A 133 4.90 16.64 7.72
N ALA A 134 4.96 17.84 7.13
CA ALA A 134 4.45 19.06 7.75
C ALA A 134 2.93 19.18 7.69
N GLN A 135 2.27 18.43 6.79
CA GLN A 135 0.83 18.55 6.54
C GLN A 135 0.02 17.34 7.01
N TYR A 136 0.63 16.19 7.16
CA TYR A 136 -0.06 14.93 7.44
C TYR A 136 0.56 14.22 8.66
N PRO A 137 -0.20 13.34 9.34
CA PRO A 137 0.33 12.60 10.48
C PRO A 137 1.58 11.79 10.11
N ARG A 138 2.54 11.75 11.01
CA ARG A 138 3.83 11.10 10.79
C ARG A 138 3.69 9.62 10.43
N GLU A 139 2.78 8.91 11.08
CA GLU A 139 2.52 7.50 10.81
C GLU A 139 2.02 7.29 9.38
N ASP A 140 1.14 8.16 8.91
CA ASP A 140 0.58 8.07 7.57
C ASP A 140 1.65 8.34 6.51
N VAL A 141 2.53 9.32 6.77
CA VAL A 141 3.65 9.65 5.88
C VAL A 141 4.62 8.46 5.81
N ALA A 142 5.02 7.91 6.96
CA ALA A 142 5.94 6.78 7.00
C ALA A 142 5.37 5.56 6.26
N LEU A 143 4.10 5.28 6.45
CA LEU A 143 3.42 4.18 5.77
C LEU A 143 3.41 4.37 4.26
N TYR A 144 3.07 5.57 3.80
CA TYR A 144 3.02 5.87 2.37
C TYR A 144 4.41 5.75 1.73
N LEU A 145 5.43 6.36 2.33
CA LEU A 145 6.79 6.29 1.80
C LEU A 145 7.31 4.84 1.75
N SER A 146 7.04 4.06 2.79
CA SER A 146 7.39 2.64 2.82
C SER A 146 6.68 1.87 1.71
N THR A 147 5.41 2.15 1.48
CA THR A 147 4.63 1.52 0.41
C THR A 147 5.22 1.82 -0.96
N LEU A 148 5.63 3.07 -1.21
CA LEU A 148 6.27 3.45 -2.47
C LEU A 148 7.57 2.67 -2.70
N VAL A 149 8.42 2.56 -1.67
CA VAL A 149 9.68 1.83 -1.79
C VAL A 149 9.44 0.36 -2.12
N TRP A 150 8.47 -0.27 -1.48
CA TRP A 150 8.14 -1.67 -1.77
C TRP A 150 7.51 -1.86 -3.15
N GLN A 151 6.77 -0.87 -3.65
CA GLN A 151 6.19 -0.93 -4.99
C GLN A 151 7.24 -0.87 -6.09
N ASP A 152 8.20 0.05 -5.97
CA ASP A 152 9.22 0.28 -6.99
C ASP A 152 10.49 0.78 -6.31
N PRO A 153 11.35 -0.14 -5.83
CA PRO A 153 12.59 0.23 -5.16
C PRO A 153 13.55 1.02 -6.06
N ASP A 154 13.51 0.80 -7.37
CA ASP A 154 14.39 1.50 -8.30
C ASP A 154 14.08 2.99 -8.38
N THR A 155 12.78 3.34 -8.36
CA THR A 155 12.35 4.74 -8.39
C THR A 155 12.41 5.41 -7.02
N TRP A 156 11.98 4.72 -5.96
CA TRP A 156 11.75 5.31 -4.64
C TRP A 156 12.75 4.91 -3.57
N GLY A 157 13.72 4.05 -3.92
CA GLY A 157 14.64 3.45 -2.94
C GLY A 157 15.40 4.44 -2.06
N THR A 158 15.74 5.61 -2.60
CA THR A 158 16.47 6.63 -1.82
C THR A 158 15.65 7.25 -0.70
N LEU A 159 14.31 7.03 -0.69
CA LEU A 159 13.48 7.44 0.44
C LEU A 159 13.85 6.71 1.73
N THR A 160 14.52 5.56 1.65
CA THR A 160 14.99 4.83 2.83
C THR A 160 15.96 5.66 3.68
N ASP A 161 16.63 6.63 3.07
CA ASP A 161 17.56 7.51 3.76
C ASP A 161 16.89 8.73 4.39
N THR A 162 15.59 8.93 4.18
CA THR A 162 14.86 10.06 4.75
C THR A 162 14.34 9.72 6.15
N PRO A 163 14.44 10.66 7.13
CA PRO A 163 13.92 10.38 8.48
C PRO A 163 12.41 10.14 8.50
N GLU A 164 11.69 10.75 7.57
CA GLU A 164 10.22 10.71 7.52
C GLU A 164 9.66 9.33 7.23
N ILE A 165 10.48 8.42 6.67
CA ILE A 165 10.03 7.05 6.40
C ILE A 165 9.95 6.20 7.68
N ARG A 166 10.56 6.65 8.76
CA ARG A 166 10.63 5.92 10.02
C ARG A 166 9.48 6.29 10.95
N TRP A 167 9.02 5.30 11.71
CA TRP A 167 7.84 5.42 12.58
C TRP A 167 8.13 6.09 13.92
N SER A 168 9.38 6.25 14.26
CA SER A 168 9.78 6.86 15.54
C SER A 168 10.77 7.99 15.36
#